data_843cea06072e92036b83c029d494f7af
#
_entry.id   843cea06072e92036b83c029d494f7af
#
_cell.length_a   1.000
_cell.length_b   1.000
_cell.length_c   1.000
_cell.angle_alpha   90.00
_cell.angle_beta   90.00
_cell.angle_gamma   90.00
#
_symmetry.space_group_name_H-M   'P 1'
#
loop_
_entity.id
_entity.type
_entity.pdbx_description
1 polymer ?
#
loop_
_entity_poly.entity_id
_entity_poly.type
_entity_poly.pdbx_seq_one_letter_code
_entity_poly.pdbx_strand_id
1 'polypeptide(L)'
;QMVSEEGMNAYGAVTWGQFFIYQGFNEHCGWMHTSSYVDIADLYAEKISEKGGKFFYEYEGAVKPVTEKKMTLNFKEGGVIKTKNINAFYTPHGPVMAKRNGVWLSLKANNRSIDGLIQSWKRTQSNSFSDFKKTMDIKANTSNNTVYADAEGNIAYWHGNFMPVRNTKFDWSKPVDGTTAATEWKGLHKLDETIQIINPPNGWLQNCNSTPFTAAGNMSPKKEDYPAYMGPDGENFRGINAVKVLSKETNYTIDKVIAAGYDNYLA
;
A
#
# COMPACT_ATOMS: atom_id res chain seq x y z
N GLN A 1 16.10 -12.44 -15.00
CA GLN A 1 17.26 -11.54 -14.78
C GLN A 1 17.12 -10.31 -15.67
N MET A 2 17.44 -9.14 -15.12
CA MET A 2 17.51 -7.87 -15.83
C MET A 2 18.92 -7.31 -15.66
N VAL A 3 19.54 -6.95 -16.79
CA VAL A 3 20.89 -6.37 -16.83
C VAL A 3 20.84 -5.14 -17.71
N SER A 4 21.47 -4.04 -17.28
CA SER A 4 21.63 -2.83 -18.10
C SER A 4 23.08 -2.34 -18.06
N GLU A 5 23.47 -1.56 -19.07
CA GLU A 5 24.78 -0.92 -19.17
C GLU A 5 25.02 0.12 -18.06
N GLU A 6 23.92 0.61 -17.43
CA GLU A 6 24.00 1.55 -16.31
C GLU A 6 24.28 0.87 -14.95
N GLY A 7 24.68 -0.41 -14.97
CA GLY A 7 25.10 -1.15 -13.78
C GLY A 7 23.99 -1.90 -13.05
N MET A 8 22.78 -1.97 -13.60
CA MET A 8 21.74 -2.81 -13.02
C MET A 8 22.00 -4.28 -13.35
N ASN A 9 22.04 -5.14 -12.33
CA ASN A 9 22.05 -6.59 -12.47
C ASN A 9 21.18 -7.19 -11.36
N ALA A 10 19.92 -7.44 -11.65
CA ALA A 10 18.94 -7.92 -10.68
C ALA A 10 18.24 -9.19 -11.18
N TYR A 11 17.95 -10.09 -10.24
CA TYR A 11 17.21 -11.31 -10.47
C TYR A 11 15.97 -11.37 -9.56
N GLY A 12 14.86 -11.84 -10.09
CA GLY A 12 13.63 -11.99 -9.30
C GLY A 12 12.39 -12.13 -10.16
N ALA A 13 11.24 -11.91 -9.55
CA ALA A 13 9.94 -12.03 -10.17
C ALA A 13 9.39 -10.65 -10.55
N VAL A 14 8.62 -10.62 -11.64
CA VAL A 14 7.86 -9.45 -12.09
C VAL A 14 6.36 -9.76 -12.00
N THR A 15 5.56 -8.74 -11.70
CA THR A 15 4.11 -8.84 -11.88
C THR A 15 3.80 -8.66 -13.37
N TRP A 16 2.82 -9.40 -13.87
CA TRP A 16 2.44 -9.35 -15.27
C TRP A 16 2.18 -7.91 -15.75
N GLY A 17 2.83 -7.53 -16.83
CA GLY A 17 2.78 -6.20 -17.41
C GLY A 17 3.73 -5.17 -16.79
N GLN A 18 4.52 -5.52 -15.76
CA GLN A 18 5.55 -4.67 -15.18
C GLN A 18 6.91 -4.88 -15.85
N PHE A 19 7.73 -3.81 -15.88
CA PHE A 19 9.05 -3.79 -16.50
C PHE A 19 10.21 -3.70 -15.49
N PHE A 20 9.95 -3.93 -14.21
CA PHE A 20 10.93 -3.91 -13.13
C PHE A 20 10.81 -5.17 -12.27
N ILE A 21 11.88 -5.52 -11.56
CA ILE A 21 11.85 -6.62 -10.60
C ILE A 21 10.97 -6.21 -9.40
N TYR A 22 9.84 -6.88 -9.25
CA TYR A 22 8.89 -6.59 -8.17
C TYR A 22 9.43 -7.08 -6.83
N GLN A 23 9.94 -8.30 -6.79
CA GLN A 23 10.64 -8.88 -5.64
C GLN A 23 11.81 -9.73 -6.13
N GLY A 24 12.94 -9.59 -5.47
CA GLY A 24 14.17 -10.22 -5.89
C GLY A 24 15.38 -9.67 -5.17
N PHE A 25 16.52 -9.74 -5.84
CA PHE A 25 17.81 -9.30 -5.28
C PHE A 25 18.76 -8.87 -6.39
N ASN A 26 19.77 -8.13 -5.99
CA ASN A 26 20.98 -7.84 -6.75
C ASN A 26 22.23 -8.27 -5.93
N GLU A 27 23.43 -7.84 -6.31
CA GLU A 27 24.68 -8.18 -5.61
C GLU A 27 24.72 -7.61 -4.18
N HIS A 28 23.97 -6.58 -3.88
CA HIS A 28 24.07 -5.80 -2.64
C HIS A 28 22.91 -6.08 -1.69
N CYS A 29 21.70 -6.21 -2.20
CA CYS A 29 20.51 -6.33 -1.37
C CYS A 29 19.41 -7.18 -2.01
N GLY A 30 18.52 -7.65 -1.15
CA GLY A 30 17.30 -8.33 -1.54
C GLY A 30 16.07 -7.62 -0.98
N TRP A 31 14.95 -7.70 -1.69
CA TRP A 31 13.66 -7.15 -1.27
C TRP A 31 12.51 -8.05 -1.68
N MET A 32 11.48 -8.02 -0.87
CA MET A 32 10.22 -8.71 -1.15
C MET A 32 9.03 -7.86 -0.71
N HIS A 33 7.88 -8.13 -1.32
CA HIS A 33 6.63 -7.49 -0.98
C HIS A 33 5.59 -8.53 -0.56
N THR A 34 4.79 -8.16 0.43
CA THR A 34 3.59 -8.89 0.81
C THR A 34 2.40 -7.95 0.76
N SER A 35 1.22 -8.46 0.49
CA SER A 35 0.00 -7.64 0.56
C SER A 35 -0.28 -7.21 1.99
N SER A 36 -0.77 -5.98 2.16
CA SER A 36 -1.22 -5.41 3.42
C SER A 36 -2.63 -4.85 3.28
N TYR A 37 -3.29 -4.64 4.41
CA TYR A 37 -4.54 -3.88 4.51
C TYR A 37 -4.28 -2.43 4.91
N VAL A 38 -3.07 -1.93 4.67
CA VAL A 38 -2.73 -0.53 4.94
C VAL A 38 -3.77 0.39 4.29
N ASP A 39 -4.30 1.32 5.08
CA ASP A 39 -5.40 2.16 4.68
C ASP A 39 -4.91 3.34 3.81
N ILE A 40 -5.04 3.17 2.51
CA ILE A 40 -4.52 4.07 1.46
C ILE A 40 -5.61 4.79 0.68
N ALA A 41 -6.87 4.53 1.01
CA ALA A 41 -8.00 5.06 0.24
C ALA A 41 -9.22 5.30 1.14
N ASP A 42 -9.88 6.42 0.93
CA ASP A 42 -11.04 6.82 1.72
C ASP A 42 -12.27 7.02 0.85
N LEU A 43 -13.42 6.65 1.39
CA LEU A 43 -14.71 6.97 0.83
C LEU A 43 -15.26 8.27 1.44
N TYR A 44 -15.76 9.15 0.59
CA TYR A 44 -16.40 10.40 0.98
C TYR A 44 -17.88 10.34 0.66
N ALA A 45 -18.70 10.64 1.68
CA ALA A 45 -20.14 10.78 1.57
C ALA A 45 -20.44 12.20 1.03
N GLU A 46 -20.80 12.29 -0.24
CA GLU A 46 -21.01 13.55 -0.93
C GLU A 46 -22.47 14.00 -0.82
N LYS A 47 -22.68 15.27 -0.52
CA LYS A 47 -24.00 15.90 -0.58
C LYS A 47 -24.23 16.46 -1.97
N ILE A 48 -25.03 15.75 -2.75
CA ILE A 48 -25.30 16.07 -4.17
C ILE A 48 -26.71 16.63 -4.34
N SER A 49 -26.82 17.70 -5.12
CA SER A 49 -28.07 18.26 -5.62
C SER A 49 -28.12 18.17 -7.13
N GLU A 50 -29.33 18.15 -7.70
CA GLU A 50 -29.56 18.15 -9.14
C GLU A 50 -30.36 19.39 -9.53
N LYS A 51 -29.92 20.09 -10.57
CA LYS A 51 -30.63 21.23 -11.14
C LYS A 51 -30.46 21.24 -12.65
N GLY A 52 -31.58 21.19 -13.39
CA GLY A 52 -31.56 21.22 -14.84
C GLY A 52 -30.76 20.09 -15.49
N GLY A 53 -30.81 18.87 -14.93
CA GLY A 53 -30.08 17.70 -15.43
C GLY A 53 -28.59 17.73 -15.15
N LYS A 54 -28.11 18.67 -14.36
CA LYS A 54 -26.72 18.77 -13.92
C LYS A 54 -26.60 18.52 -12.42
N PHE A 55 -25.49 17.88 -12.01
CA PHE A 55 -25.23 17.56 -10.62
C PHE A 55 -24.23 18.54 -9.99
N PHE A 56 -24.46 18.86 -8.72
CA PHE A 56 -23.65 19.78 -7.93
C PHE A 56 -23.35 19.13 -6.59
N TYR A 57 -22.13 19.30 -6.09
CA TYR A 57 -21.71 18.90 -4.75
C TYR A 57 -21.62 20.13 -3.83
N GLU A 58 -21.85 19.92 -2.54
CA GLU A 58 -21.64 20.92 -1.50
C GLU A 58 -20.26 20.74 -0.85
N TYR A 59 -19.53 21.83 -0.66
CA TYR A 59 -18.25 21.83 0.03
C TYR A 59 -18.03 23.17 0.71
N GLU A 60 -17.79 23.17 2.04
CA GLU A 60 -17.63 24.37 2.90
C GLU A 60 -18.76 25.40 2.68
N GLY A 61 -20.01 24.93 2.60
CA GLY A 61 -21.19 25.74 2.35
C GLY A 61 -21.34 26.27 0.91
N ALA A 62 -20.37 26.01 0.03
CA ALA A 62 -20.45 26.38 -1.38
C ALA A 62 -20.96 25.22 -2.25
N VAL A 63 -21.85 25.53 -3.19
CA VAL A 63 -22.38 24.57 -4.18
C VAL A 63 -21.54 24.68 -5.47
N LYS A 64 -20.95 23.57 -5.90
CA LYS A 64 -20.04 23.51 -7.05
C LYS A 64 -20.44 22.40 -8.03
N PRO A 65 -20.18 22.54 -9.34
CA PRO A 65 -20.56 21.54 -10.31
C PRO A 65 -19.75 20.25 -10.17
N VAL A 66 -20.42 19.10 -10.25
CA VAL A 66 -19.80 17.80 -10.40
C VAL A 66 -19.21 17.69 -11.80
N THR A 67 -17.99 17.17 -11.93
CA THR A 67 -17.38 16.91 -13.24
C THR A 67 -17.98 15.65 -13.83
N GLU A 68 -18.53 15.74 -15.03
CA GLU A 68 -19.06 14.60 -15.79
C GLU A 68 -18.11 14.26 -16.93
N LYS A 69 -17.77 12.97 -17.09
CA LYS A 69 -17.01 12.44 -18.22
C LYS A 69 -17.79 11.34 -18.91
N LYS A 70 -18.00 11.47 -20.20
CA LYS A 70 -18.56 10.41 -21.03
C LYS A 70 -17.48 9.39 -21.33
N MET A 71 -17.77 8.13 -21.10
CA MET A 71 -16.88 7.00 -21.35
C MET A 71 -17.56 5.98 -22.23
N THR A 72 -16.83 5.48 -23.22
CA THR A 72 -17.28 4.42 -24.11
C THR A 72 -16.57 3.12 -23.72
N LEU A 73 -17.35 2.11 -23.38
CA LEU A 73 -16.84 0.78 -23.03
C LEU A 73 -17.18 -0.20 -24.17
N ASN A 74 -16.16 -0.81 -24.73
CA ASN A 74 -16.32 -1.91 -25.68
C ASN A 74 -16.09 -3.22 -24.93
N PHE A 75 -17.02 -4.17 -25.07
CA PHE A 75 -16.94 -5.47 -24.42
C PHE A 75 -17.44 -6.58 -25.36
N LYS A 76 -16.94 -7.78 -25.17
CA LYS A 76 -17.31 -8.96 -25.97
C LYS A 76 -18.45 -9.70 -25.30
N GLU A 77 -19.54 -9.89 -26.02
CA GLU A 77 -20.67 -10.68 -25.57
C GLU A 77 -21.17 -11.58 -26.71
N GLY A 78 -21.26 -12.88 -26.48
CA GLY A 78 -21.66 -13.84 -27.53
C GLY A 78 -20.76 -13.85 -28.77
N GLY A 79 -19.47 -13.55 -28.63
CA GLY A 79 -18.53 -13.47 -29.75
C GLY A 79 -18.50 -12.12 -30.48
N VAL A 80 -19.44 -11.22 -30.20
CA VAL A 80 -19.59 -9.90 -30.86
C VAL A 80 -19.12 -8.79 -29.92
N ILE A 81 -18.42 -7.77 -30.48
CA ILE A 81 -18.08 -6.55 -29.73
C ILE A 81 -19.33 -5.68 -29.63
N LYS A 82 -19.72 -5.39 -28.40
CA LYS A 82 -20.78 -4.44 -28.05
C LYS A 82 -20.18 -3.18 -27.43
N THR A 83 -20.89 -2.07 -27.57
CA THR A 83 -20.49 -0.76 -27.05
C THR A 83 -21.53 -0.26 -26.06
N LYS A 84 -21.06 0.21 -24.90
CA LYS A 84 -21.89 0.88 -23.89
C LYS A 84 -21.30 2.24 -23.54
N ASN A 85 -22.11 3.28 -23.64
CA ASN A 85 -21.74 4.62 -23.18
C ASN A 85 -22.23 4.79 -21.73
N ILE A 86 -21.35 5.30 -20.88
CA ILE A 86 -21.63 5.62 -19.47
C ILE A 86 -21.16 7.04 -19.14
N ASN A 87 -21.82 7.67 -18.18
CA ASN A 87 -21.36 8.91 -17.59
C ASN A 87 -20.65 8.60 -16.28
N ALA A 88 -19.39 8.99 -16.17
CA ALA A 88 -18.61 8.91 -14.93
C ALA A 88 -18.60 10.28 -14.26
N PHE A 89 -18.89 10.32 -12.97
CA PHE A 89 -18.95 11.54 -12.17
C PHE A 89 -17.76 11.64 -11.24
N TYR A 90 -17.26 12.87 -11.05
CA TYR A 90 -16.11 13.15 -10.20
C TYR A 90 -16.39 14.35 -9.32
N THR A 91 -15.99 14.22 -8.05
CA THR A 91 -15.86 15.31 -7.08
C THR A 91 -14.38 15.63 -6.85
N PRO A 92 -13.98 16.63 -6.05
CA PRO A 92 -12.59 16.83 -5.67
C PRO A 92 -11.97 15.63 -4.94
N HIS A 93 -12.78 14.78 -4.29
CA HIS A 93 -12.29 13.57 -3.61
C HIS A 93 -12.04 12.41 -4.60
N GLY A 94 -12.48 12.50 -5.85
CA GLY A 94 -12.22 11.50 -6.86
C GLY A 94 -13.47 11.01 -7.61
N PRO A 95 -13.40 9.84 -8.26
CA PRO A 95 -14.53 9.25 -8.97
C PRO A 95 -15.64 8.85 -7.99
N VAL A 96 -16.88 9.10 -8.39
CA VAL A 96 -18.05 8.57 -7.69
C VAL A 96 -18.18 7.08 -8.02
N MET A 97 -17.99 6.23 -7.01
CA MET A 97 -17.96 4.77 -7.18
C MET A 97 -19.32 4.12 -6.94
N ALA A 98 -20.17 4.75 -6.14
CA ALA A 98 -21.47 4.18 -5.80
C ALA A 98 -22.46 5.28 -5.39
N LYS A 99 -23.76 4.93 -5.47
CA LYS A 99 -24.84 5.63 -4.79
C LYS A 99 -25.54 4.64 -3.87
N ARG A 100 -25.49 4.88 -2.56
CA ARG A 100 -26.12 4.00 -1.55
C ARG A 100 -27.05 4.83 -0.68
N ASN A 101 -28.31 4.40 -0.53
CA ASN A 101 -29.32 5.09 0.28
C ASN A 101 -29.43 6.59 -0.05
N GLY A 102 -29.34 6.96 -1.33
CA GLY A 102 -29.40 8.35 -1.77
C GLY A 102 -28.07 9.13 -1.66
N VAL A 103 -27.08 8.62 -0.95
CA VAL A 103 -25.76 9.25 -0.77
C VAL A 103 -24.82 8.82 -1.88
N TRP A 104 -24.12 9.77 -2.49
CA TRP A 104 -23.07 9.51 -3.43
C TRP A 104 -21.74 9.28 -2.69
N LEU A 105 -21.02 8.24 -3.08
CA LEU A 105 -19.73 7.87 -2.48
C LEU A 105 -18.62 8.05 -3.51
N SER A 106 -17.75 9.01 -3.27
CA SER A 106 -16.52 9.19 -4.05
C SER A 106 -15.33 8.52 -3.36
N LEU A 107 -14.34 8.13 -4.16
CA LEU A 107 -13.15 7.42 -3.69
C LEU A 107 -11.91 8.28 -3.89
N LYS A 108 -11.24 8.61 -2.80
CA LYS A 108 -9.91 9.23 -2.80
C LYS A 108 -8.84 8.17 -2.59
N ALA A 109 -7.95 8.00 -3.55
CA ALA A 109 -6.88 7.03 -3.52
C ALA A 109 -5.68 7.51 -4.35
N ASN A 110 -4.48 7.02 -4.04
CA ASN A 110 -3.31 7.22 -4.89
C ASN A 110 -3.35 6.25 -6.07
N ASN A 111 -3.98 6.68 -7.15
CA ASN A 111 -3.98 5.94 -8.40
C ASN A 111 -3.29 6.76 -9.51
N ARG A 112 -2.80 6.08 -10.54
CA ARG A 112 -2.11 6.70 -11.69
C ARG A 112 -0.88 7.53 -11.31
N SER A 113 -0.18 7.13 -10.25
CA SER A 113 1.05 7.80 -9.82
C SER A 113 2.24 7.27 -10.61
N ILE A 114 2.94 8.15 -11.32
CA ILE A 114 4.22 7.81 -11.95
C ILE A 114 5.29 7.53 -10.90
N ASP A 115 5.17 8.11 -9.71
CA ASP A 115 6.11 7.92 -8.61
C ASP A 115 6.16 6.46 -8.15
N GLY A 116 5.04 5.71 -8.27
CA GLY A 116 5.02 4.27 -8.01
C GLY A 116 5.93 3.48 -8.95
N LEU A 117 6.00 3.86 -10.22
CA LEU A 117 6.91 3.27 -11.21
C LEU A 117 8.35 3.71 -10.95
N ILE A 118 8.57 5.00 -10.67
CA ILE A 118 9.89 5.55 -10.34
C ILE A 118 10.46 4.88 -9.09
N GLN A 119 9.66 4.74 -8.04
CA GLN A 119 10.06 4.07 -6.81
C GLN A 119 10.48 2.62 -7.08
N SER A 120 9.67 1.88 -7.82
CA SER A 120 9.93 0.48 -8.14
C SER A 120 11.16 0.30 -9.02
N TRP A 121 11.37 1.18 -10.00
CA TRP A 121 12.56 1.16 -10.84
C TRP A 121 13.83 1.47 -10.05
N LYS A 122 13.82 2.56 -9.28
CA LYS A 122 14.98 2.96 -8.45
C LYS A 122 15.33 1.91 -7.39
N ARG A 123 14.33 1.23 -6.81
CA ARG A 123 14.56 0.13 -5.88
C ARG A 123 15.36 -1.00 -6.51
N THR A 124 15.06 -1.36 -7.76
CA THR A 124 15.79 -2.41 -8.50
C THR A 124 17.27 -2.08 -8.68
N GLN A 125 17.64 -0.79 -8.63
CA GLN A 125 19.00 -0.28 -8.79
C GLN A 125 19.69 0.07 -7.46
N SER A 126 19.05 -0.13 -6.33
CA SER A 126 19.61 0.22 -5.01
C SER A 126 20.78 -0.67 -4.66
N ASN A 127 21.88 -0.07 -4.22
CA ASN A 127 23.15 -0.75 -3.92
C ASN A 127 23.51 -0.72 -2.42
N SER A 128 22.68 -0.06 -1.60
CA SER A 128 22.89 0.07 -0.17
C SER A 128 21.57 0.28 0.57
N PHE A 129 21.60 0.09 1.89
CA PHE A 129 20.45 0.42 2.75
C PHE A 129 20.03 1.89 2.61
N SER A 130 20.99 2.81 2.57
CA SER A 130 20.70 4.24 2.40
C SER A 130 19.99 4.53 1.08
N ASP A 131 20.43 3.93 -0.02
CA ASP A 131 19.80 4.13 -1.34
C ASP A 131 18.41 3.51 -1.38
N PHE A 132 18.24 2.31 -0.82
CA PHE A 132 16.92 1.68 -0.73
C PHE A 132 15.95 2.53 0.10
N LYS A 133 16.39 3.05 1.25
CA LYS A 133 15.59 3.94 2.10
C LYS A 133 15.18 5.22 1.37
N LYS A 134 16.06 5.82 0.54
CA LYS A 134 15.68 6.95 -0.32
C LYS A 134 14.57 6.61 -1.30
N THR A 135 14.52 5.37 -1.80
CA THR A 135 13.39 4.96 -2.65
C THR A 135 12.10 4.85 -1.86
N MET A 136 12.15 4.42 -0.61
CA MET A 136 10.98 4.36 0.27
C MET A 136 10.44 5.78 0.57
N ASP A 137 11.30 6.79 0.62
CA ASP A 137 10.91 8.21 0.82
C ASP A 137 10.14 8.82 -0.35
N ILE A 138 10.09 8.17 -1.51
CA ILE A 138 9.18 8.54 -2.61
C ILE A 138 7.71 8.38 -2.19
N LYS A 139 7.44 7.49 -1.26
CA LYS A 139 6.11 7.30 -0.62
C LYS A 139 4.99 6.99 -1.62
N ALA A 140 5.26 6.13 -2.56
CA ALA A 140 4.31 5.76 -3.61
C ALA A 140 3.91 4.27 -3.60
N ASN A 141 4.43 3.48 -2.65
CA ASN A 141 4.03 2.08 -2.47
C ASN A 141 2.75 2.03 -1.63
N THR A 142 1.64 1.79 -2.29
CA THR A 142 0.31 1.98 -1.72
C THR A 142 -0.20 0.80 -0.88
N SER A 143 0.07 -0.44 -1.28
CA SER A 143 -0.66 -1.59 -0.69
C SER A 143 0.24 -2.75 -0.28
N ASN A 144 1.54 -2.52 -0.20
CA ASN A 144 2.49 -3.60 0.09
C ASN A 144 3.33 -3.28 1.32
N ASN A 145 3.54 -4.30 2.13
CA ASN A 145 4.68 -4.36 3.02
C ASN A 145 5.94 -4.54 2.19
N THR A 146 7.05 -4.00 2.68
CA THR A 146 8.37 -4.23 2.09
C THR A 146 9.30 -4.82 3.13
N VAL A 147 9.92 -5.94 2.82
CA VAL A 147 10.99 -6.55 3.62
C VAL A 147 12.29 -6.42 2.82
N TYR A 148 13.36 -6.04 3.49
CA TYR A 148 14.67 -5.76 2.95
C TYR A 148 15.75 -6.47 3.74
N ALA A 149 16.80 -6.92 3.05
CA ALA A 149 18.07 -7.35 3.66
C ALA A 149 19.23 -7.00 2.71
N ASP A 150 20.43 -6.74 3.27
CA ASP A 150 21.61 -6.48 2.47
C ASP A 150 22.84 -7.30 2.92
N ALA A 151 23.90 -7.22 2.10
CA ALA A 151 25.16 -7.92 2.36
C ALA A 151 25.95 -7.34 3.56
N GLU A 152 25.60 -6.14 4.01
CA GLU A 152 26.19 -5.48 5.18
C GLU A 152 25.51 -5.91 6.51
N GLY A 153 24.45 -6.73 6.41
CA GLY A 153 23.71 -7.26 7.55
C GLY A 153 22.53 -6.39 7.99
N ASN A 154 22.16 -5.37 7.23
CA ASN A 154 20.95 -4.62 7.54
C ASN A 154 19.71 -5.40 7.12
N ILE A 155 18.70 -5.37 7.98
CA ILE A 155 17.35 -5.87 7.70
C ILE A 155 16.32 -4.81 8.02
N ALA A 156 15.27 -4.69 7.20
CA ALA A 156 14.23 -3.70 7.45
C ALA A 156 12.86 -4.17 6.98
N TYR A 157 11.83 -3.62 7.62
CA TYR A 157 10.43 -3.80 7.27
C TYR A 157 9.73 -2.44 7.26
N TRP A 158 8.94 -2.21 6.23
CA TRP A 158 8.03 -1.05 6.12
C TRP A 158 6.61 -1.54 5.85
N HIS A 159 5.67 -1.06 6.67
CA HIS A 159 4.25 -1.33 6.51
C HIS A 159 3.61 -0.34 5.54
N GLY A 160 3.82 -0.53 4.23
CA GLY A 160 3.51 0.48 3.24
C GLY A 160 4.43 1.71 3.37
N ASN A 161 4.22 2.71 2.55
CA ASN A 161 4.88 4.02 2.70
C ASN A 161 4.05 5.18 2.12
N PHE A 162 2.96 4.89 1.42
CA PHE A 162 1.95 5.90 1.10
C PHE A 162 0.94 5.92 2.25
N MET A 163 1.09 6.88 3.15
CA MET A 163 0.24 7.00 4.33
C MET A 163 -0.30 8.44 4.45
N PRO A 164 -1.56 8.68 4.11
CA PRO A 164 -2.18 9.99 4.25
C PRO A 164 -2.26 10.43 5.71
N VAL A 165 -1.98 11.70 5.96
CA VAL A 165 -2.22 12.34 7.27
C VAL A 165 -3.71 12.62 7.39
N ARG A 166 -4.37 11.93 8.30
CA ARG A 166 -5.81 12.01 8.55
C ARG A 166 -6.11 12.60 9.93
N ASN A 167 -7.22 13.29 10.04
CA ASN A 167 -7.71 13.78 11.34
C ASN A 167 -8.27 12.62 12.16
N THR A 168 -7.62 12.31 13.29
CA THR A 168 -7.94 11.17 14.17
C THR A 168 -9.28 11.29 14.91
N LYS A 169 -9.99 12.41 14.77
CA LYS A 169 -11.35 12.57 15.32
C LYS A 169 -12.42 11.81 14.51
N PHE A 170 -12.10 11.38 13.27
CA PHE A 170 -13.00 10.67 12.38
C PHE A 170 -12.67 9.17 12.33
N ASP A 171 -13.72 8.37 12.12
CA ASP A 171 -13.59 6.93 11.87
C ASP A 171 -13.39 6.69 10.36
N TRP A 172 -12.13 6.56 9.95
CA TRP A 172 -11.74 6.38 8.56
C TRP A 172 -12.05 4.98 7.99
N SER A 173 -12.50 4.05 8.83
CA SER A 173 -13.03 2.76 8.35
C SER A 173 -14.40 2.86 7.68
N LYS A 174 -15.01 4.05 7.70
CA LYS A 174 -16.33 4.37 7.14
C LYS A 174 -16.24 5.55 6.19
N PRO A 175 -17.23 5.74 5.30
CA PRO A 175 -17.33 6.98 4.53
C PRO A 175 -17.35 8.20 5.44
N VAL A 176 -16.45 9.15 5.19
CA VAL A 176 -16.38 10.43 5.91
C VAL A 176 -17.18 11.50 5.18
N ASP A 177 -17.51 12.58 5.88
CA ASP A 177 -18.29 13.70 5.32
C ASP A 177 -17.49 14.41 4.23
N GLY A 178 -18.00 14.41 3.00
CA GLY A 178 -17.40 15.09 1.84
C GLY A 178 -17.70 16.58 1.76
N THR A 179 -18.43 17.15 2.72
CA THR A 179 -18.83 18.57 2.67
C THR A 179 -17.87 19.50 3.42
N THR A 180 -16.87 18.96 4.11
CA THR A 180 -16.01 19.73 5.00
C THR A 180 -14.51 19.50 4.78
N ALA A 181 -13.72 20.55 4.93
CA ALA A 181 -12.26 20.49 4.93
C ALA A 181 -11.67 19.72 6.14
N ALA A 182 -12.46 19.46 7.18
CA ALA A 182 -12.01 18.73 8.36
C ALA A 182 -11.66 17.26 8.05
N THR A 183 -12.19 16.69 6.98
CA THR A 183 -11.95 15.33 6.47
C THR A 183 -10.94 15.27 5.32
N GLU A 184 -10.32 16.39 4.94
CA GLU A 184 -9.28 16.37 3.91
C GLU A 184 -7.99 15.74 4.42
N TRP A 185 -7.30 15.03 3.52
CA TRP A 185 -5.93 14.60 3.76
C TRP A 185 -5.00 15.81 3.87
N LYS A 186 -4.15 15.83 4.88
CA LYS A 186 -3.18 16.91 5.12
C LYS A 186 -1.77 16.55 4.61
N GLY A 187 -1.70 15.95 3.43
CA GLY A 187 -0.46 15.44 2.86
C GLY A 187 -0.19 13.98 3.26
N LEU A 188 1.08 13.57 3.20
CA LEU A 188 1.53 12.24 3.59
C LEU A 188 2.41 12.33 4.83
N HIS A 189 2.34 11.32 5.69
CA HIS A 189 3.30 11.13 6.77
C HIS A 189 4.73 11.08 6.23
N LYS A 190 5.70 11.51 7.04
CA LYS A 190 7.11 11.23 6.76
C LYS A 190 7.35 9.74 6.92
N LEU A 191 8.38 9.22 6.24
CA LEU A 191 8.68 7.79 6.29
C LEU A 191 8.97 7.31 7.72
N ASP A 192 9.66 8.12 8.52
CA ASP A 192 10.00 7.83 9.91
C ASP A 192 8.81 7.93 10.89
N GLU A 193 7.70 8.52 10.46
CA GLU A 193 6.44 8.53 11.21
C GLU A 193 5.55 7.30 10.91
N THR A 194 5.90 6.51 9.88
CA THR A 194 5.15 5.32 9.51
C THR A 194 5.65 4.08 10.26
N ILE A 195 4.85 3.01 10.27
CA ILE A 195 5.25 1.77 10.92
C ILE A 195 6.42 1.14 10.16
N GLN A 196 7.58 1.08 10.81
CA GLN A 196 8.79 0.48 10.26
C GLN A 196 9.61 -0.20 11.35
N ILE A 197 10.41 -1.18 10.96
CA ILE A 197 11.34 -1.89 11.84
C ILE A 197 12.68 -1.94 11.11
N ILE A 198 13.74 -1.49 11.76
CA ILE A 198 15.09 -1.44 11.18
C ILE A 198 16.05 -2.09 12.17
N ASN A 199 16.77 -3.12 11.72
CA ASN A 199 17.80 -3.82 12.46
C ASN A 199 17.35 -4.23 13.88
N PRO A 200 16.23 -4.96 14.03
CA PRO A 200 15.75 -5.36 15.34
C PRO A 200 16.76 -6.31 15.99
N PRO A 201 16.98 -6.23 17.32
CA PRO A 201 18.01 -7.01 18.03
C PRO A 201 17.86 -8.53 17.92
N ASN A 202 16.65 -9.03 17.63
CA ASN A 202 16.41 -10.47 17.42
C ASN A 202 16.96 -10.98 16.07
N GLY A 203 17.37 -10.09 15.15
CA GLY A 203 18.04 -10.45 13.90
C GLY A 203 17.14 -11.04 12.81
N TRP A 204 15.82 -10.98 12.97
CA TRP A 204 14.88 -11.47 11.96
C TRP A 204 13.62 -10.61 11.83
N LEU A 205 13.02 -10.72 10.67
CA LEU A 205 11.74 -10.10 10.30
C LEU A 205 10.87 -11.12 9.58
N GLN A 206 9.56 -11.01 9.73
CA GLN A 206 8.59 -11.79 8.99
C GLN A 206 7.39 -10.92 8.57
N ASN A 207 6.74 -11.29 7.49
CA ASN A 207 5.38 -10.88 7.22
C ASN A 207 4.62 -11.96 6.43
N CYS A 208 3.54 -12.43 7.02
CA CYS A 208 2.61 -13.39 6.43
C CYS A 208 1.26 -12.74 6.12
N ASN A 209 1.24 -11.49 5.64
CA ASN A 209 0.04 -10.65 5.51
C ASN A 209 -0.68 -10.50 6.87
N SER A 210 0.09 -10.45 7.94
CA SER A 210 -0.35 -10.26 9.31
C SER A 210 0.02 -8.86 9.81
N THR A 211 -0.41 -8.56 11.02
CA THR A 211 -0.14 -7.26 11.64
C THR A 211 1.35 -6.90 11.65
N PRO A 212 1.73 -5.64 11.43
CA PRO A 212 3.11 -5.18 11.55
C PRO A 212 3.63 -5.24 12.99
N PHE A 213 2.73 -5.31 13.97
CA PHE A 213 3.04 -5.28 15.39
C PHE A 213 3.58 -6.61 15.93
N THR A 214 3.77 -7.61 15.08
CA THR A 214 4.43 -8.90 15.37
C THR A 214 5.51 -9.25 14.35
N ALA A 215 5.83 -8.34 13.42
CA ALA A 215 6.77 -8.60 12.32
C ALA A 215 8.21 -8.90 12.78
N ALA A 216 8.61 -8.49 13.99
CA ALA A 216 9.86 -8.81 14.67
C ALA A 216 9.61 -9.46 16.06
N GLY A 217 8.50 -10.18 16.22
CA GLY A 217 8.11 -10.72 17.52
C GLY A 217 8.02 -9.63 18.59
N ASN A 218 8.65 -9.85 19.74
CA ASN A 218 8.66 -8.90 20.87
C ASN A 218 9.45 -7.60 20.60
N MET A 219 10.19 -7.53 19.48
CA MET A 219 10.92 -6.33 19.04
C MET A 219 10.12 -5.46 18.06
N SER A 220 8.87 -5.83 17.82
CA SER A 220 7.95 -5.05 16.98
C SER A 220 7.52 -3.75 17.67
N PRO A 221 7.17 -2.71 16.90
CA PRO A 221 6.59 -1.50 17.46
C PRO A 221 5.24 -1.78 18.12
N LYS A 222 4.81 -0.89 19.00
CA LYS A 222 3.54 -1.03 19.70
C LYS A 222 2.41 -0.34 18.92
N LYS A 223 1.25 -0.98 18.89
CA LYS A 223 0.08 -0.47 18.16
C LYS A 223 -0.40 0.88 18.67
N GLU A 224 -0.32 1.10 19.96
CA GLU A 224 -0.72 2.32 20.67
C GLU A 224 0.12 3.56 20.30
N ASP A 225 1.31 3.37 19.71
CA ASP A 225 2.18 4.46 19.29
C ASP A 225 1.76 5.08 17.94
N TYR A 226 0.78 4.48 17.26
CA TYR A 226 0.36 4.87 15.91
C TYR A 226 -1.14 5.18 15.82
N PRO A 227 -1.55 6.08 14.94
CA PRO A 227 -2.97 6.28 14.64
C PRO A 227 -3.64 4.97 14.18
N ALA A 228 -4.90 4.75 14.59
CA ALA A 228 -5.62 3.50 14.32
C ALA A 228 -5.71 3.14 12.82
N TYR A 229 -5.74 4.15 11.94
CA TYR A 229 -5.79 3.94 10.49
C TYR A 229 -4.46 3.47 9.87
N MET A 230 -3.34 3.55 10.59
CA MET A 230 -2.01 3.27 10.02
C MET A 230 -1.69 1.77 9.94
N GLY A 231 -2.20 0.97 10.86
CA GLY A 231 -1.96 -0.48 10.91
C GLY A 231 -3.23 -1.25 11.25
N PRO A 232 -4.20 -1.33 10.34
CA PRO A 232 -5.46 -2.03 10.58
C PRO A 232 -5.33 -3.56 10.51
N ASP A 233 -4.21 -4.07 10.00
CA ASP A 233 -3.99 -5.50 9.81
C ASP A 233 -4.07 -6.28 11.13
N GLY A 234 -4.86 -7.34 11.11
CA GLY A 234 -4.96 -8.28 12.21
C GLY A 234 -3.88 -9.36 12.19
N GLU A 235 -3.78 -10.10 13.29
CA GLU A 235 -2.95 -11.31 13.34
C GLU A 235 -3.63 -12.46 12.58
N ASN A 236 -2.82 -13.41 12.10
CA ASN A 236 -3.31 -14.64 11.48
C ASN A 236 -2.43 -15.84 11.85
N PHE A 237 -2.94 -17.06 11.63
CA PHE A 237 -2.25 -18.29 12.02
C PHE A 237 -0.87 -18.46 11.38
N ARG A 238 -0.68 -17.97 10.14
CA ARG A 238 0.63 -18.01 9.47
C ARG A 238 1.65 -17.11 10.17
N GLY A 239 1.23 -15.89 10.54
CA GLY A 239 2.06 -14.93 11.29
C GLY A 239 2.44 -15.47 12.65
N ILE A 240 1.49 -16.04 13.41
CA ILE A 240 1.72 -16.68 14.70
C ILE A 240 2.76 -17.80 14.56
N ASN A 241 2.59 -18.69 13.56
CA ASN A 241 3.56 -19.77 13.34
C ASN A 241 4.93 -19.26 12.93
N ALA A 242 4.99 -18.25 12.03
CA ALA A 242 6.25 -17.66 11.61
C ALA A 242 7.05 -17.07 12.79
N VAL A 243 6.39 -16.34 13.68
CA VAL A 243 7.01 -15.82 14.92
C VAL A 243 7.51 -16.98 15.79
N LYS A 244 6.68 -18.02 15.98
CA LYS A 244 7.05 -19.21 16.77
C LYS A 244 8.28 -19.94 16.22
N VAL A 245 8.34 -20.10 14.90
CA VAL A 245 9.45 -20.79 14.22
C VAL A 245 10.72 -19.94 14.30
N LEU A 246 10.65 -18.67 13.94
CA LEU A 246 11.80 -17.76 13.91
C LEU A 246 12.37 -17.46 15.30
N SER A 247 11.55 -17.51 16.34
CA SER A 247 12.01 -17.30 17.73
C SER A 247 12.77 -18.48 18.34
N LYS A 248 12.79 -19.64 17.69
CA LYS A 248 13.47 -20.85 18.21
C LYS A 248 14.97 -20.88 17.90
N GLU A 249 15.42 -20.08 16.96
CA GLU A 249 16.77 -20.18 16.41
C GLU A 249 17.39 -18.79 16.31
N THR A 250 18.68 -18.67 16.61
CA THR A 250 19.40 -17.39 16.53
C THR A 250 20.38 -17.33 15.34
N ASN A 251 20.74 -18.47 14.78
CA ASN A 251 21.70 -18.58 13.68
C ASN A 251 21.08 -19.32 12.49
N TYR A 252 20.33 -18.58 11.69
CA TYR A 252 19.73 -19.11 10.47
C TYR A 252 20.77 -19.22 9.36
N THR A 253 20.94 -20.44 8.83
CA THR A 253 21.58 -20.69 7.52
C THR A 253 20.49 -20.70 6.44
N ILE A 254 20.90 -20.66 5.18
CA ILE A 254 19.96 -20.77 4.05
C ILE A 254 19.10 -22.04 4.17
N ASP A 255 19.70 -23.18 4.49
CA ASP A 255 18.99 -24.46 4.64
C ASP A 255 17.98 -24.41 5.80
N LYS A 256 18.34 -23.79 6.92
CA LYS A 256 17.41 -23.61 8.05
C LYS A 256 16.24 -22.69 7.69
N VAL A 257 16.47 -21.61 6.94
CA VAL A 257 15.39 -20.71 6.49
C VAL A 257 14.48 -21.44 5.51
N ILE A 258 15.05 -22.24 4.58
CA ILE A 258 14.26 -23.07 3.66
C ILE A 258 13.38 -24.06 4.46
N ALA A 259 13.98 -24.77 5.41
CA ALA A 259 13.23 -25.71 6.27
C ALA A 259 12.13 -25.01 7.08
N ALA A 260 12.41 -23.82 7.61
CA ALA A 260 11.43 -22.99 8.33
C ALA A 260 10.27 -22.56 7.43
N GLY A 261 10.54 -22.26 6.15
CA GLY A 261 9.51 -21.90 5.17
C GLY A 261 8.55 -23.05 4.81
N TYR A 262 8.97 -24.30 5.05
CA TYR A 262 8.16 -25.50 4.85
C TYR A 262 7.55 -26.05 6.14
N ASP A 263 7.66 -25.33 7.25
CA ASP A 263 6.98 -25.74 8.49
C ASP A 263 5.46 -25.71 8.29
N ASN A 264 4.83 -26.83 8.51
CA ASN A 264 3.40 -27.06 8.25
C ASN A 264 2.55 -27.12 9.51
N TYR A 265 3.06 -26.62 10.62
CA TYR A 265 2.32 -26.55 11.87
C TYR A 265 1.08 -25.65 11.72
N LEU A 266 -0.05 -26.17 12.14
CA LEU A 266 -1.31 -25.42 12.22
C LEU A 266 -1.39 -24.75 13.60
N ALA A 267 -1.32 -23.43 13.65
CA ALA A 267 -1.37 -22.64 14.87
C ALA A 267 -2.79 -22.51 15.44
#